data_99874fed4989257df003f7e05cad35b4
#
_entry.id   99874fed4989257df003f7e05cad35b4
#
_cell.length_a   1.000
_cell.length_b   1.000
_cell.length_c   1.000
_cell.angle_alpha   90.00
_cell.angle_beta   90.00
_cell.angle_gamma   90.00
#
_symmetry.space_group_name_H-M   'P 1'
#
loop_
_entity.id
_entity.type
_entity.pdbx_description
1 polymer ?
#
loop_
_entity_poly.entity_id
_entity_poly.type
_entity_poly.pdbx_seq_one_letter_code
_entity_poly.pdbx_strand_id
1 'polypeptide(L)'
;MILVKLGVLRLVRYESWICSLGYDREYLVQARQHELLRELHRRGAAIGAFAIPLTYDLAALILNSVRTKDYVKVVEDLSSISPVPLKAMIGRGDTYPKALSNAMELEAFTYPELEEPTAAVHVDLNGYYDLLEREGAYRAYEVVTSLAEKLRRLAFNLGGLATYMGGDNVLAFLPIEAVDSFVARALAEDDVKVGVGVAPTPRRAVALSTEALAAIRRRDVKRRSLKLVLGVAQRDG
;
A
#
# COMPACT_ATOMS: atom_id res chain seq x y z
N MET A 1 2.49 -10.06 -19.97
CA MET A 1 2.83 -10.08 -18.53
C MET A 1 2.71 -8.67 -18.04
N ILE A 2 1.84 -8.43 -17.06
CA ILE A 2 1.60 -7.11 -16.48
C ILE A 2 2.76 -6.80 -15.54
N LEU A 3 3.37 -5.61 -15.68
CA LEU A 3 4.48 -5.20 -14.85
C LEU A 3 4.02 -4.27 -13.72
N VAL A 4 4.75 -4.27 -12.63
CA VAL A 4 4.62 -3.36 -11.49
C VAL A 4 5.74 -2.33 -11.55
N LYS A 5 5.42 -1.06 -11.28
CA LYS A 5 6.38 0.05 -11.11
C LYS A 5 6.28 0.58 -9.67
N LEU A 6 7.39 0.59 -8.96
CA LEU A 6 7.51 1.13 -7.61
C LEU A 6 8.52 2.29 -7.57
N GLY A 7 8.16 3.35 -6.86
CA GLY A 7 9.09 4.32 -6.32
C GLY A 7 9.46 3.90 -4.90
N VAL A 8 10.73 3.97 -4.54
CA VAL A 8 11.22 3.67 -3.20
C VAL A 8 11.91 4.89 -2.64
N LEU A 9 11.55 5.28 -1.43
CA LEU A 9 12.13 6.40 -0.68
C LEU A 9 12.82 5.85 0.55
N ARG A 10 14.10 6.21 0.73
CA ARG A 10 14.90 5.85 1.90
C ARG A 10 15.47 7.09 2.56
N LEU A 11 15.35 7.18 3.89
CA LEU A 11 16.02 8.17 4.73
C LEU A 11 17.49 7.77 4.88
N VAL A 12 18.41 8.58 4.32
CA VAL A 12 19.85 8.32 4.37
C VAL A 12 20.42 8.87 5.68
N ARG A 13 21.28 8.11 6.36
CA ARG A 13 21.84 8.46 7.69
C ARG A 13 20.77 8.59 8.79
N TYR A 14 19.68 7.87 8.67
CA TYR A 14 18.58 7.89 9.62
C TYR A 14 19.03 7.55 11.04
N GLU A 15 19.84 6.51 11.22
CA GLU A 15 20.39 6.09 12.52
C GLU A 15 21.24 7.22 13.16
N SER A 16 22.12 7.86 12.37
CA SER A 16 22.93 8.97 12.86
C SER A 16 22.08 10.15 13.33
N TRP A 17 20.99 10.45 12.62
CA TRP A 17 20.03 11.48 13.04
C TRP A 17 19.34 11.09 14.35
N ILE A 18 18.83 9.88 14.48
CA ILE A 18 18.21 9.39 15.72
C ILE A 18 19.18 9.53 16.90
N CYS A 19 20.43 9.08 16.73
CA CYS A 19 21.44 9.18 17.77
C CYS A 19 21.76 10.62 18.18
N SER A 20 21.69 11.57 17.26
CA SER A 20 21.93 12.99 17.55
C SER A 20 20.87 13.66 18.42
N LEU A 21 19.68 13.06 18.53
CA LEU A 21 18.57 13.57 19.36
C LEU A 21 18.69 13.25 20.85
N GLY A 22 19.72 12.48 21.25
CA GLY A 22 19.91 12.09 22.65
C GLY A 22 19.06 10.87 23.03
N TYR A 23 18.80 10.66 24.32
CA TYR A 23 18.12 9.46 24.82
C TYR A 23 16.60 9.65 24.98
N ASP A 24 16.12 10.87 25.25
CA ASP A 24 14.69 11.21 25.35
C ASP A 24 14.16 11.65 23.99
N ARG A 25 14.20 10.75 23.02
CA ARG A 25 13.97 11.08 21.60
C ARG A 25 12.79 10.37 20.96
N GLU A 26 12.29 9.28 21.56
CA GLU A 26 11.34 8.40 20.85
C GLU A 26 10.08 9.13 20.40
N TYR A 27 9.54 10.06 21.21
CA TYR A 27 8.38 10.85 20.83
C TYR A 27 8.67 11.83 19.67
N LEU A 28 9.89 12.40 19.59
CA LEU A 28 10.30 13.27 18.49
C LEU A 28 10.46 12.49 17.20
N VAL A 29 11.08 11.30 17.28
CA VAL A 29 11.25 10.39 16.15
C VAL A 29 9.89 10.00 15.58
N GLN A 30 8.95 9.54 16.44
CA GLN A 30 7.61 9.17 16.03
C GLN A 30 6.86 10.36 15.39
N ALA A 31 6.91 11.54 16.00
CA ALA A 31 6.25 12.72 15.45
C ALA A 31 6.77 13.07 14.04
N ARG A 32 8.10 13.04 13.83
CA ARG A 32 8.70 13.31 12.52
C ARG A 32 8.39 12.26 11.47
N GLN A 33 8.38 10.99 11.85
CA GLN A 33 7.99 9.91 10.96
C GLN A 33 6.55 10.06 10.47
N HIS A 34 5.62 10.34 11.38
CA HIS A 34 4.21 10.53 11.02
C HIS A 34 4.00 11.80 10.17
N GLU A 35 4.76 12.86 10.40
CA GLU A 35 4.72 14.07 9.56
C GLU A 35 5.17 13.76 8.12
N LEU A 36 6.28 13.06 7.95
CA LEU A 36 6.77 12.63 6.65
C LEU A 36 5.78 11.68 5.95
N LEU A 37 5.23 10.71 6.67
CA LEU A 37 4.24 9.79 6.12
C LEU A 37 2.95 10.51 5.71
N ARG A 38 2.47 11.45 6.51
CA ARG A 38 1.32 12.29 6.15
C ARG A 38 1.54 13.01 4.81
N GLU A 39 2.70 13.67 4.66
CA GLU A 39 3.02 14.39 3.43
C GLU A 39 3.25 13.43 2.25
N LEU A 40 3.88 12.28 2.48
CA LEU A 40 4.05 11.25 1.47
C LEU A 40 2.71 10.74 0.93
N HIS A 41 1.76 10.41 1.82
CA HIS A 41 0.41 10.01 1.42
C HIS A 41 -0.33 11.11 0.66
N ARG A 42 -0.29 12.35 1.16
CA ARG A 42 -0.98 13.48 0.54
C ARG A 42 -0.44 13.77 -0.86
N ARG A 43 0.89 13.86 -1.00
CA ARG A 43 1.56 14.17 -2.28
C ARG A 43 1.51 12.99 -3.25
N GLY A 44 1.70 11.76 -2.77
CA GLY A 44 1.52 10.55 -3.57
C GLY A 44 0.12 10.45 -4.13
N ALA A 45 -0.91 10.68 -3.32
CA ALA A 45 -2.29 10.68 -3.78
C ALA A 45 -2.57 11.78 -4.83
N ALA A 46 -1.94 12.95 -4.74
CA ALA A 46 -2.11 14.03 -5.71
C ALA A 46 -1.64 13.65 -7.12
N ILE A 47 -0.64 12.79 -7.24
CA ILE A 47 -0.13 12.28 -8.53
C ILE A 47 -0.77 10.94 -8.95
N GLY A 48 -1.75 10.44 -8.20
CA GLY A 48 -2.43 9.16 -8.50
C GLY A 48 -1.75 7.92 -7.93
N ALA A 49 -0.63 8.07 -7.21
CA ALA A 49 0.09 6.99 -6.54
C ALA A 49 -0.59 6.57 -5.22
N PHE A 50 -0.09 5.47 -4.65
CA PHE A 50 -0.41 5.06 -3.28
C PHE A 50 0.87 4.75 -2.51
N ALA A 51 1.02 5.31 -1.32
CA ALA A 51 2.19 5.13 -0.46
C ALA A 51 1.98 3.97 0.52
N ILE A 52 3.01 3.16 0.70
CA ILE A 52 3.07 2.05 1.67
C ILE A 52 4.33 2.26 2.53
N PRO A 53 4.20 2.52 3.83
CA PRO A 53 5.34 2.45 4.73
C PRO A 53 5.81 1.00 4.84
N LEU A 54 7.09 0.74 4.57
CA LEU A 54 7.71 -0.57 4.72
C LEU A 54 8.39 -0.68 6.09
N THR A 55 9.18 0.34 6.41
CA THR A 55 9.77 0.60 7.72
C THR A 55 9.71 2.09 7.99
N TYR A 56 10.20 2.54 9.12
CA TYR A 56 10.17 3.96 9.46
C TYR A 56 11.14 4.82 8.64
N ASP A 57 12.16 4.21 8.04
CA ASP A 57 13.14 4.87 7.18
C ASP A 57 13.01 4.50 5.70
N LEU A 58 12.04 3.65 5.36
CA LEU A 58 11.82 3.13 4.02
C LEU A 58 10.33 3.11 3.67
N ALA A 59 9.96 3.72 2.56
CA ALA A 59 8.60 3.69 2.03
C ALA A 59 8.60 3.36 0.54
N ALA A 60 7.53 2.68 0.09
CA ALA A 60 7.27 2.44 -1.32
C ALA A 60 6.06 3.26 -1.79
N LEU A 61 6.09 3.72 -3.03
CA LEU A 61 4.95 4.26 -3.75
C LEU A 61 4.65 3.37 -4.94
N ILE A 62 3.41 2.97 -5.08
CA ILE A 62 2.94 2.27 -6.28
C ILE A 62 2.74 3.32 -7.36
N LEU A 63 3.43 3.16 -8.50
CA LEU A 63 3.57 4.15 -9.56
C LEU A 63 3.05 3.67 -10.93
N ASN A 64 2.27 2.59 -10.99
CA ASN A 64 1.65 2.17 -12.24
C ASN A 64 0.84 3.33 -12.85
N SER A 65 1.04 3.62 -14.12
CA SER A 65 0.44 4.77 -14.83
C SER A 65 0.66 6.14 -14.18
N VAL A 66 1.70 6.27 -13.34
CA VAL A 66 2.17 7.54 -12.76
C VAL A 66 3.46 7.93 -13.45
N ARG A 67 3.54 9.18 -13.94
CA ARG A 67 4.74 9.65 -14.64
C ARG A 67 5.92 9.80 -13.69
N THR A 68 7.09 9.39 -14.15
CA THR A 68 8.33 9.47 -13.37
C THR A 68 8.64 10.90 -12.90
N LYS A 69 8.40 11.91 -13.74
CA LYS A 69 8.61 13.32 -13.40
C LYS A 69 7.73 13.79 -12.23
N ASP A 70 6.51 13.28 -12.11
CA ASP A 70 5.60 13.63 -11.01
C ASP A 70 6.10 13.00 -9.70
N TYR A 71 6.62 11.78 -9.74
CA TYR A 71 7.29 11.16 -8.59
C TYR A 71 8.53 11.94 -8.14
N VAL A 72 9.40 12.36 -9.09
CA VAL A 72 10.59 13.18 -8.78
C VAL A 72 10.19 14.45 -8.03
N LYS A 73 9.14 15.14 -8.48
CA LYS A 73 8.63 16.33 -7.78
C LYS A 73 8.15 16.03 -6.35
N VAL A 74 7.48 14.91 -6.13
CA VAL A 74 7.12 14.47 -4.77
C VAL A 74 8.36 14.28 -3.90
N VAL A 75 9.43 13.70 -4.44
CA VAL A 75 10.70 13.51 -3.72
C VAL A 75 11.36 14.85 -3.38
N GLU A 76 11.42 15.79 -4.32
CA GLU A 76 11.95 17.14 -4.10
C GLU A 76 11.20 17.86 -2.99
N ASP A 77 9.88 17.84 -3.06
CA ASP A 77 9.01 18.45 -2.05
C ASP A 77 9.18 17.82 -0.66
N LEU A 78 9.34 16.49 -0.57
CA LEU A 78 9.60 15.80 0.69
C LEU A 78 11.00 16.07 1.23
N SER A 79 11.99 16.24 0.36
CA SER A 79 13.36 16.54 0.76
C SER A 79 13.46 17.87 1.51
N SER A 80 12.55 18.81 1.25
CA SER A 80 12.53 20.14 1.94
C SER A 80 12.08 20.04 3.40
N ILE A 81 11.38 18.97 3.80
CA ILE A 81 10.86 18.77 5.16
C ILE A 81 11.53 17.59 5.88
N SER A 82 12.30 16.80 5.16
CA SER A 82 12.99 15.63 5.72
C SER A 82 14.13 16.05 6.66
N PRO A 83 14.28 15.42 7.84
CA PRO A 83 15.39 15.73 8.77
C PRO A 83 16.73 15.23 8.26
N VAL A 84 16.74 14.35 7.25
CA VAL A 84 17.94 13.76 6.63
C VAL A 84 17.77 13.66 5.12
N PRO A 85 18.86 13.51 4.35
CA PRO A 85 18.77 13.35 2.91
C PRO A 85 17.88 12.15 2.53
N LEU A 86 17.09 12.31 1.46
CA LEU A 86 16.30 11.25 0.87
C LEU A 86 17.05 10.63 -0.31
N LYS A 87 17.12 9.30 -0.35
CA LYS A 87 17.46 8.54 -1.56
C LYS A 87 16.17 8.03 -2.18
N ALA A 88 15.92 8.42 -3.43
CA ALA A 88 14.79 7.95 -4.20
C ALA A 88 15.25 7.03 -5.31
N MET A 89 14.47 5.98 -5.55
CA MET A 89 14.79 4.92 -6.51
C MET A 89 13.50 4.50 -7.21
N ILE A 90 13.61 3.92 -8.41
CA ILE A 90 12.47 3.33 -9.13
C ILE A 90 12.85 1.91 -9.53
N GLY A 91 11.94 0.98 -9.31
CA GLY A 91 12.09 -0.40 -9.75
C GLY A 91 10.87 -0.92 -10.48
N ARG A 92 11.08 -1.94 -11.31
CA ARG A 92 10.06 -2.66 -12.05
C ARG A 92 10.23 -4.15 -11.89
N GLY A 93 9.12 -4.87 -11.94
CA GLY A 93 9.11 -6.32 -11.91
C GLY A 93 7.76 -6.86 -12.31
N ASP A 94 7.68 -8.16 -12.47
CA ASP A 94 6.44 -8.90 -12.64
C ASP A 94 5.65 -9.03 -11.33
N THR A 95 6.32 -8.83 -10.21
CA THR A 95 5.77 -8.85 -8.86
C THR A 95 6.24 -7.63 -8.06
N TYR A 96 5.50 -7.28 -7.01
CA TYR A 96 5.86 -6.18 -6.10
C TYR A 96 7.20 -6.43 -5.38
N PRO A 97 7.48 -7.64 -4.83
CA PRO A 97 8.79 -7.94 -4.25
C PRO A 97 9.93 -7.80 -5.27
N LYS A 98 9.75 -8.24 -6.51
CA LYS A 98 10.78 -8.10 -7.55
C LYS A 98 11.01 -6.65 -7.95
N ALA A 99 9.94 -5.86 -8.09
CA ALA A 99 10.06 -4.42 -8.36
C ALA A 99 10.79 -3.70 -7.21
N LEU A 100 10.51 -4.07 -5.95
CA LEU A 100 11.19 -3.52 -4.78
C LEU A 100 12.68 -3.88 -4.77
N SER A 101 13.03 -5.14 -5.01
CA SER A 101 14.43 -5.59 -5.11
C SER A 101 15.17 -4.85 -6.21
N ASN A 102 14.60 -4.76 -7.41
CA ASN A 102 15.22 -4.05 -8.53
C ASN A 102 15.39 -2.55 -8.25
N ALA A 103 14.49 -1.91 -7.50
CA ALA A 103 14.66 -0.52 -7.07
C ALA A 103 15.87 -0.34 -6.16
N MET A 104 16.16 -1.31 -5.29
CA MET A 104 17.29 -1.23 -4.36
C MET A 104 18.64 -1.48 -5.04
N GLU A 105 18.67 -2.24 -6.13
CA GLU A 105 19.87 -2.59 -6.87
C GLU A 105 20.27 -1.54 -7.94
N LEU A 106 19.27 -0.84 -8.51
CA LEU A 106 19.47 0.04 -9.65
C LEU A 106 19.37 1.52 -9.23
N GLU A 107 20.43 2.28 -9.39
CA GLU A 107 20.44 3.74 -9.09
C GLU A 107 19.79 4.61 -10.18
N ALA A 108 19.12 4.04 -11.18
CA ALA A 108 18.67 4.77 -12.36
C ALA A 108 17.21 5.25 -12.26
N PHE A 109 16.99 6.56 -12.49
CA PHE A 109 15.67 7.19 -12.63
C PHE A 109 15.05 7.03 -14.05
N THR A 110 15.75 6.45 -14.99
CA THR A 110 15.34 6.36 -16.40
C THR A 110 14.64 5.04 -16.69
N TYR A 111 13.36 4.98 -16.35
CA TYR A 111 12.48 3.94 -16.89
C TYR A 111 11.48 4.57 -17.85
N PRO A 112 11.18 3.94 -18.99
CA PRO A 112 10.07 4.34 -19.84
C PRO A 112 8.78 4.34 -19.02
N GLU A 113 7.82 5.17 -19.38
CA GLU A 113 6.54 5.20 -18.65
C GLU A 113 5.83 3.85 -18.77
N LEU A 114 5.16 3.42 -17.70
CA LEU A 114 4.44 2.18 -17.63
C LEU A 114 2.94 2.47 -17.49
N GLU A 115 2.17 2.13 -18.50
CA GLU A 115 0.71 2.29 -18.51
C GLU A 115 0.00 0.97 -18.19
N GLU A 116 0.38 0.35 -17.09
CA GLU A 116 -0.22 -0.89 -16.62
C GLU A 116 -1.22 -0.63 -15.51
N PRO A 117 -2.36 -1.34 -15.49
CA PRO A 117 -3.35 -1.18 -14.43
C PRO A 117 -2.84 -1.68 -13.09
N THR A 118 -3.43 -1.14 -12.02
CA THR A 118 -3.20 -1.57 -10.63
C THR A 118 -4.43 -2.32 -10.14
N ALA A 119 -4.22 -3.43 -9.43
CA ALA A 119 -5.24 -4.10 -8.65
C ALA A 119 -5.03 -3.82 -7.15
N ALA A 120 -6.06 -3.29 -6.51
CA ALA A 120 -6.13 -3.05 -5.07
C ALA A 120 -7.23 -3.93 -4.46
N VAL A 121 -6.92 -4.59 -3.35
CA VAL A 121 -7.84 -5.46 -2.61
C VAL A 121 -7.97 -4.94 -1.19
N HIS A 122 -9.15 -4.47 -0.84
CA HIS A 122 -9.48 -3.94 0.47
C HIS A 122 -10.23 -5.00 1.26
N VAL A 123 -9.64 -5.47 2.34
CA VAL A 123 -10.19 -6.49 3.24
C VAL A 123 -10.68 -5.82 4.52
N ASP A 124 -11.86 -6.18 4.98
CA ASP A 124 -12.58 -5.62 6.12
C ASP A 124 -13.05 -6.76 7.03
N LEU A 125 -12.64 -6.75 8.29
CA LEU A 125 -13.04 -7.77 9.28
C LEU A 125 -14.51 -7.58 9.68
N ASN A 126 -15.30 -8.64 9.62
CA ASN A 126 -16.69 -8.61 10.10
C ASN A 126 -16.74 -8.50 11.61
N GLY A 127 -17.72 -7.70 12.13
CA GLY A 127 -18.02 -7.64 13.55
C GLY A 127 -16.93 -7.01 14.43
N TYR A 128 -16.06 -6.16 13.88
CA TYR A 128 -14.99 -5.50 14.64
C TYR A 128 -15.51 -4.71 15.85
N TYR A 129 -16.58 -3.95 15.69
CA TYR A 129 -17.16 -3.17 16.80
C TYR A 129 -17.80 -4.06 17.85
N ASP A 130 -18.49 -5.15 17.45
CA ASP A 130 -19.05 -6.14 18.38
C ASP A 130 -17.90 -6.83 19.16
N LEU A 131 -16.79 -7.14 18.50
CA LEU A 131 -15.59 -7.69 19.15
C LEU A 131 -15.01 -6.71 20.17
N LEU A 132 -14.89 -5.43 19.77
CA LEU A 132 -14.38 -4.36 20.63
C LEU A 132 -15.23 -4.17 21.88
N GLU A 133 -16.56 -4.16 21.74
CA GLU A 133 -17.50 -3.98 22.85
C GLU A 133 -17.57 -5.20 23.78
N ARG A 134 -17.55 -6.40 23.22
CA ARG A 134 -17.70 -7.64 24.00
C ARG A 134 -16.41 -8.12 24.66
N GLU A 135 -15.28 -8.00 23.97
CA GLU A 135 -14.02 -8.60 24.40
C GLU A 135 -12.94 -7.56 24.72
N GLY A 136 -13.24 -6.27 24.47
CA GLY A 136 -12.38 -5.15 24.80
C GLY A 136 -11.30 -4.83 23.74
N ALA A 137 -10.67 -3.68 23.92
CA ALA A 137 -9.74 -3.10 22.94
C ALA A 137 -8.48 -3.96 22.71
N TYR A 138 -7.97 -4.60 23.76
CA TYR A 138 -6.78 -5.45 23.64
C TYR A 138 -7.03 -6.66 22.74
N ARG A 139 -8.17 -7.34 22.93
CA ARG A 139 -8.53 -8.50 22.09
C ARG A 139 -8.82 -8.09 20.64
N ALA A 140 -9.53 -6.97 20.45
CA ALA A 140 -9.75 -6.43 19.10
C ALA A 140 -8.43 -6.10 18.40
N TYR A 141 -7.48 -5.47 19.10
CA TYR A 141 -6.14 -5.19 18.59
C TYR A 141 -5.39 -6.47 18.18
N GLU A 142 -5.40 -7.50 19.05
CA GLU A 142 -4.75 -8.79 18.77
C GLU A 142 -5.32 -9.45 17.51
N VAL A 143 -6.63 -9.49 17.37
CA VAL A 143 -7.31 -10.12 16.22
C VAL A 143 -6.98 -9.38 14.91
N VAL A 144 -7.07 -8.05 14.89
CA VAL A 144 -6.82 -7.31 13.64
C VAL A 144 -5.35 -7.31 13.24
N THR A 145 -4.42 -7.28 14.20
CA THR A 145 -2.98 -7.35 13.89
C THR A 145 -2.58 -8.73 13.40
N SER A 146 -3.17 -9.80 13.95
CA SER A 146 -2.98 -11.17 13.48
C SER A 146 -3.53 -11.36 12.06
N LEU A 147 -4.71 -10.82 11.77
CA LEU A 147 -5.30 -10.83 10.43
C LEU A 147 -4.40 -10.06 9.44
N ALA A 148 -3.95 -8.86 9.82
CA ALA A 148 -3.09 -8.03 8.97
C ALA A 148 -1.78 -8.75 8.63
N GLU A 149 -1.13 -9.39 9.61
CA GLU A 149 0.09 -10.16 9.38
C GLU A 149 -0.14 -11.37 8.46
N LYS A 150 -1.22 -12.10 8.67
CA LYS A 150 -1.62 -13.23 7.82
C LYS A 150 -1.85 -12.80 6.37
N LEU A 151 -2.63 -11.75 6.16
CA LEU A 151 -2.92 -11.22 4.83
C LEU A 151 -1.67 -10.62 4.16
N ARG A 152 -0.77 -10.00 4.94
CA ARG A 152 0.51 -9.50 4.44
C ARG A 152 1.38 -10.64 3.91
N ARG A 153 1.47 -11.77 4.63
CA ARG A 153 2.20 -12.98 4.18
C ARG A 153 1.55 -13.60 2.95
N LEU A 154 0.22 -13.67 2.93
CA LEU A 154 -0.52 -14.18 1.77
C LEU A 154 -0.27 -13.33 0.54
N ALA A 155 -0.34 -11.99 0.66
CA ALA A 155 -0.05 -11.08 -0.44
C ALA A 155 1.39 -11.26 -0.95
N PHE A 156 2.38 -11.31 -0.05
CA PHE A 156 3.77 -11.51 -0.41
C PHE A 156 4.01 -12.82 -1.18
N ASN A 157 3.41 -13.93 -0.73
CA ASN A 157 3.53 -15.23 -1.38
C ASN A 157 2.87 -15.28 -2.78
N LEU A 158 1.95 -14.36 -3.03
CA LEU A 158 1.28 -14.17 -4.33
C LEU A 158 1.90 -13.02 -5.15
N GLY A 159 3.09 -12.53 -4.77
CA GLY A 159 3.82 -11.49 -5.48
C GLY A 159 3.29 -10.08 -5.24
N GLY A 160 2.50 -9.87 -4.19
CA GLY A 160 1.91 -8.58 -3.81
C GLY A 160 2.59 -7.89 -2.64
N LEU A 161 2.04 -6.74 -2.25
CA LEU A 161 2.31 -6.02 -1.00
C LEU A 161 1.00 -5.74 -0.28
N ALA A 162 1.00 -5.82 1.05
CA ALA A 162 -0.15 -5.43 1.85
C ALA A 162 0.26 -4.55 3.03
N THR A 163 -0.66 -3.67 3.44
CA THR A 163 -0.48 -2.75 4.57
C THR A 163 -1.72 -2.72 5.44
N TYR A 164 -1.51 -2.63 6.74
CA TYR A 164 -2.58 -2.38 7.71
C TYR A 164 -3.00 -0.91 7.64
N MET A 165 -4.31 -0.68 7.51
CA MET A 165 -4.88 0.68 7.35
C MET A 165 -5.43 1.26 8.65
N GLY A 166 -5.40 0.49 9.73
CA GLY A 166 -6.03 0.83 11.00
C GLY A 166 -7.45 0.25 11.14
N GLY A 167 -7.95 0.18 12.37
CA GLY A 167 -9.24 -0.44 12.68
C GLY A 167 -9.27 -1.90 12.23
N ASP A 168 -10.23 -2.23 11.41
CA ASP A 168 -10.50 -3.57 10.86
C ASP A 168 -10.03 -3.76 9.40
N ASN A 169 -9.23 -2.82 8.88
CA ASN A 169 -8.95 -2.73 7.45
C ASN A 169 -7.52 -3.11 7.07
N VAL A 170 -7.39 -3.94 6.04
CA VAL A 170 -6.12 -4.27 5.37
C VAL A 170 -6.25 -3.98 3.88
N LEU A 171 -5.25 -3.35 3.31
CA LEU A 171 -5.18 -3.06 1.87
C LEU A 171 -4.03 -3.83 1.25
N ALA A 172 -4.31 -4.62 0.21
CA ALA A 172 -3.31 -5.34 -0.56
C ALA A 172 -3.27 -4.85 -2.01
N PHE A 173 -2.08 -4.84 -2.59
CA PHE A 173 -1.83 -4.64 -4.01
C PHE A 173 -1.23 -5.92 -4.57
N LEU A 174 -1.80 -6.42 -5.65
CA LEU A 174 -1.46 -7.73 -6.19
C LEU A 174 -1.23 -7.64 -7.70
N PRO A 175 -0.39 -8.53 -8.27
CA PRO A 175 -0.48 -8.85 -9.69
C PRO A 175 -1.93 -9.22 -10.02
N ILE A 176 -2.45 -8.76 -11.16
CA ILE A 176 -3.89 -8.91 -11.50
C ILE A 176 -4.31 -10.39 -11.52
N GLU A 177 -3.44 -11.23 -12.01
CA GLU A 177 -3.63 -12.69 -12.08
C GLU A 177 -3.69 -13.38 -10.70
N ALA A 178 -3.14 -12.76 -9.67
CA ALA A 178 -3.12 -13.29 -8.31
C ALA A 178 -4.33 -12.87 -7.46
N VAL A 179 -5.11 -11.89 -7.92
CA VAL A 179 -6.23 -11.30 -7.17
C VAL A 179 -7.26 -12.36 -6.76
N ASP A 180 -7.71 -13.18 -7.69
CA ASP A 180 -8.78 -14.16 -7.41
C ASP A 180 -8.30 -15.23 -6.41
N SER A 181 -7.03 -15.65 -6.49
CA SER A 181 -6.41 -16.55 -5.51
C SER A 181 -6.32 -15.94 -4.11
N PHE A 182 -5.94 -14.68 -4.02
CA PHE A 182 -5.89 -13.95 -2.74
C PHE A 182 -7.29 -13.84 -2.11
N VAL A 183 -8.28 -13.41 -2.89
CA VAL A 183 -9.67 -13.25 -2.45
C VAL A 183 -10.26 -14.58 -1.96
N ALA A 184 -10.08 -15.64 -2.74
CA ALA A 184 -10.60 -16.95 -2.38
C ALA A 184 -10.02 -17.45 -1.04
N ARG A 185 -8.72 -17.29 -0.82
CA ARG A 185 -8.06 -17.68 0.43
C ARG A 185 -8.48 -16.80 1.62
N ALA A 186 -8.54 -15.48 1.45
CA ALA A 186 -9.01 -14.59 2.50
C ALA A 186 -10.43 -14.93 2.97
N LEU A 187 -11.36 -15.19 2.02
CA LEU A 187 -12.74 -15.55 2.34
C LEU A 187 -12.89 -16.95 2.93
N ALA A 188 -12.02 -17.90 2.58
CA ALA A 188 -12.08 -19.27 3.10
C ALA A 188 -11.60 -19.35 4.55
N GLU A 189 -10.59 -18.56 4.89
CA GLU A 189 -9.88 -18.68 6.16
C GLU A 189 -10.33 -17.67 7.22
N ASP A 190 -10.93 -16.54 6.81
CA ASP A 190 -11.25 -15.42 7.69
C ASP A 190 -12.69 -14.94 7.54
N ASP A 191 -13.25 -14.37 8.61
CA ASP A 191 -14.58 -13.75 8.57
C ASP A 191 -14.48 -12.30 8.10
N VAL A 192 -14.34 -12.14 6.78
CA VAL A 192 -14.07 -10.84 6.13
C VAL A 192 -15.00 -10.54 4.96
N LYS A 193 -15.08 -9.26 4.61
CA LYS A 193 -15.57 -8.76 3.33
C LYS A 193 -14.40 -8.28 2.50
N VAL A 194 -14.47 -8.45 1.19
CA VAL A 194 -13.36 -8.12 0.29
C VAL A 194 -13.87 -7.29 -0.88
N GLY A 195 -13.41 -6.04 -0.96
CA GLY A 195 -13.60 -5.17 -2.12
C GLY A 195 -12.38 -5.19 -3.02
N VAL A 196 -12.57 -5.42 -4.31
CA VAL A 196 -11.51 -5.40 -5.33
C VAL A 196 -11.73 -4.23 -6.28
N GLY A 197 -10.69 -3.44 -6.53
CA GLY A 197 -10.68 -2.38 -7.51
C GLY A 197 -9.52 -2.55 -8.49
N VAL A 198 -9.81 -2.46 -9.79
CA VAL A 198 -8.78 -2.45 -10.84
C VAL A 198 -8.93 -1.17 -11.65
N ALA A 199 -7.85 -0.41 -11.77
CA ALA A 199 -7.85 0.87 -12.48
C ALA A 199 -6.43 1.22 -12.98
N PRO A 200 -6.30 2.18 -13.91
CA PRO A 200 -5.00 2.63 -14.40
C PRO A 200 -4.08 3.09 -13.28
N THR A 201 -4.57 3.93 -12.36
CA THR A 201 -3.76 4.46 -11.27
C THR A 201 -4.04 3.77 -9.94
N PRO A 202 -3.04 3.62 -9.04
CA PRO A 202 -3.18 3.02 -7.72
C PRO A 202 -4.27 3.70 -6.88
N ARG A 203 -4.28 5.03 -6.85
CA ARG A 203 -5.31 5.80 -6.12
C ARG A 203 -6.72 5.45 -6.57
N ARG A 204 -6.94 5.31 -7.90
CA ARG A 204 -8.27 4.98 -8.42
C ARG A 204 -8.64 3.52 -8.13
N ALA A 205 -7.68 2.61 -8.21
CA ALA A 205 -7.89 1.21 -7.83
C ALA A 205 -8.34 1.09 -6.36
N VAL A 206 -7.70 1.82 -5.44
CA VAL A 206 -8.09 1.88 -4.03
C VAL A 206 -9.49 2.46 -3.86
N ALA A 207 -9.82 3.55 -4.56
CA ALA A 207 -11.16 4.13 -4.50
C ALA A 207 -12.25 3.13 -4.93
N LEU A 208 -12.01 2.37 -6.00
CA LEU A 208 -12.92 1.32 -6.46
C LEU A 208 -13.04 0.16 -5.46
N SER A 209 -11.94 -0.27 -4.83
CA SER A 209 -11.99 -1.32 -3.82
C SER A 209 -12.83 -0.90 -2.60
N THR A 210 -12.74 0.36 -2.20
CA THR A 210 -13.56 0.94 -1.14
C THR A 210 -15.04 1.05 -1.54
N GLU A 211 -15.32 1.44 -2.78
CA GLU A 211 -16.67 1.47 -3.35
C GLU A 211 -17.29 0.07 -3.37
N ALA A 212 -16.51 -0.95 -3.76
CA ALA A 212 -16.92 -2.35 -3.72
C ALA A 212 -17.29 -2.81 -2.30
N LEU A 213 -16.47 -2.50 -1.29
CA LEU A 213 -16.79 -2.76 0.12
C LEU A 213 -18.07 -2.06 0.56
N ALA A 214 -18.23 -0.79 0.24
CA ALA A 214 -19.42 -0.04 0.57
C ALA A 214 -20.70 -0.66 -0.06
N ALA A 215 -20.58 -1.20 -1.27
CA ALA A 215 -21.70 -1.91 -1.91
C ALA A 215 -22.03 -3.24 -1.20
N ILE A 216 -21.03 -3.98 -0.68
CA ILE A 216 -21.25 -5.20 0.10
C ILE A 216 -21.92 -4.85 1.43
N ARG A 217 -21.42 -3.84 2.15
CA ARG A 217 -21.96 -3.40 3.45
C ARG A 217 -23.43 -3.01 3.36
N ARG A 218 -23.86 -2.31 2.30
CA ARG A 218 -25.25 -1.94 2.07
C ARG A 218 -26.21 -3.14 1.90
N ARG A 219 -25.67 -4.32 1.53
CA ARG A 219 -26.48 -5.54 1.34
C ARG A 219 -26.48 -6.47 2.56
N ASP A 220 -25.79 -6.09 3.62
CA ASP A 220 -25.64 -6.87 4.88
C ASP A 220 -25.25 -8.35 4.66
N VAL A 221 -24.35 -8.60 3.72
CA VAL A 221 -23.87 -9.95 3.39
C VAL A 221 -22.49 -10.18 3.97
N LYS A 222 -22.38 -11.13 4.88
CA LYS A 222 -21.09 -11.59 5.43
C LYS A 222 -20.33 -12.45 4.42
N ARG A 223 -18.99 -12.50 4.53
CA ARG A 223 -18.07 -13.33 3.71
C ARG A 223 -18.32 -13.20 2.21
N ARG A 224 -18.23 -11.97 1.70
CA ARG A 224 -18.46 -11.68 0.29
C ARG A 224 -17.34 -10.86 -0.32
N SER A 225 -17.11 -11.06 -1.61
CA SER A 225 -16.28 -10.18 -2.43
C SER A 225 -17.10 -9.49 -3.52
N LEU A 226 -16.64 -8.31 -3.93
CA LEU A 226 -17.10 -7.59 -5.10
C LEU A 226 -15.89 -6.98 -5.81
N LYS A 227 -15.82 -7.18 -7.13
CA LYS A 227 -14.76 -6.64 -7.99
C LYS A 227 -15.34 -5.56 -8.88
N LEU A 228 -14.77 -4.35 -8.83
CA LEU A 228 -15.05 -3.25 -9.73
C LEU A 228 -13.83 -2.99 -10.60
N VAL A 229 -14.05 -2.93 -11.92
CA VAL A 229 -13.00 -2.70 -12.91
C VAL A 229 -13.34 -1.43 -13.67
N LEU A 230 -12.44 -0.46 -13.68
CA LEU A 230 -12.48 0.66 -14.62
C LEU A 230 -11.74 0.23 -15.88
N GLY A 231 -12.44 0.22 -17.03
CA GLY A 231 -11.85 -0.17 -18.30
C GLY A 231 -10.56 0.59 -18.58
N VAL A 232 -9.48 -0.14 -18.71
CA VAL A 232 -8.28 0.31 -19.43
C VAL A 232 -8.71 0.28 -20.88
N ALA A 233 -8.60 1.40 -21.61
CA ALA A 233 -8.85 1.41 -23.04
C ALA A 233 -8.08 0.24 -23.66
N GLN A 234 -8.79 -0.73 -24.25
CA GLN A 234 -8.15 -1.77 -25.05
C GLN A 234 -7.40 -1.04 -26.15
N ARG A 235 -6.09 -1.16 -26.16
CA ARG A 235 -5.32 -0.79 -27.34
C ARG A 235 -5.62 -1.87 -28.37
N ASP A 236 -6.44 -1.51 -29.37
CA ASP A 236 -6.52 -2.29 -30.60
C ASP A 236 -5.09 -2.33 -31.15
N GLY A 237 -4.55 -3.57 -31.29
CA GLY A 237 -3.23 -3.89 -31.77
C GLY A 237 -3.06 -3.71 -33.27
#